data_b76db5a089c43658744ed0f848af4e69
#
_entry.id   b76db5a089c43658744ed0f848af4e69
#
_cell.length_a   1.000
_cell.length_b   1.000
_cell.length_c   1.000
_cell.angle_alpha   90.00
_cell.angle_beta   90.00
_cell.angle_gamma   90.00
#
_symmetry.space_group_name_H-M   'P 1'
#
loop_
_entity.id
_entity.type
_entity.pdbx_description
1 polymer ?
#
loop_
_entity_poly.entity_id
_entity_poly.type
_entity_poly.pdbx_seq_one_letter_code
_entity_poly.pdbx_strand_id
1 'polypeptide(L)'
;VFDYCNLINADYAIVCNGSILYCYKYIEDTDSYEELNSVPDYAEMLEGKYDVITKESIPERMPYERMESYLKEVFAEYPDDYYGETISKSTPFNIAKAAFNFEEALFDIRHKLPKKDFGIFELIEDYGIRILSYGNAGGGYFGGPYRSFLIEYKGNIEFISFAFSTYARTEKTGIVKTCLNIAHDDEKETHHALQLSFDDNIQVIGDKVTIYHSGRIAIGNKGSGKIDELRQFVAERYPKIIDGKRFNLGSLKNDYQWNIDQPDVTEVIVNLISYA
;
A
#
# COMPACT_ATOMS: atom_id res chain seq x y z
N VAL A 1 -7.65 -20.16 4.32
CA VAL A 1 -8.64 -20.27 5.43
C VAL A 1 -9.99 -20.64 4.84
N PHE A 2 -10.53 -19.89 3.89
CA PHE A 2 -11.89 -20.09 3.37
C PHE A 2 -12.10 -21.43 2.66
N ASP A 3 -11.12 -21.96 1.94
CA ASP A 3 -11.19 -23.29 1.34
C ASP A 3 -11.42 -24.38 2.41
N TYR A 4 -10.75 -24.26 3.56
CA TYR A 4 -10.97 -25.15 4.68
C TYR A 4 -12.36 -24.97 5.31
N CYS A 5 -12.81 -23.73 5.48
CA CYS A 5 -14.15 -23.41 5.97
C CYS A 5 -15.23 -23.99 5.07
N ASN A 6 -15.05 -23.91 3.74
CA ASN A 6 -15.95 -24.50 2.75
C ASN A 6 -16.00 -26.02 2.86
N LEU A 7 -14.85 -26.69 3.09
CA LEU A 7 -14.81 -28.16 3.25
C LEU A 7 -15.59 -28.66 4.45
N ILE A 8 -15.69 -27.87 5.51
CA ILE A 8 -16.42 -28.25 6.73
C ILE A 8 -17.79 -27.59 6.84
N ASN A 9 -18.21 -26.83 5.80
CA ASN A 9 -19.45 -26.05 5.78
C ASN A 9 -19.58 -25.13 7.01
N ALA A 10 -18.53 -24.40 7.34
CA ALA A 10 -18.53 -23.47 8.47
C ALA A 10 -19.33 -22.21 8.13
N ASP A 11 -20.30 -21.87 8.95
CA ASP A 11 -21.06 -20.62 8.81
C ASP A 11 -20.24 -19.37 9.14
N TYR A 12 -19.30 -19.48 10.07
CA TYR A 12 -18.43 -18.39 10.52
C TYR A 12 -16.97 -18.82 10.44
N ALA A 13 -16.12 -17.89 10.03
CA ALA A 13 -14.67 -18.03 10.05
C ALA A 13 -14.05 -16.94 10.90
N ILE A 14 -13.28 -17.32 11.93
CA ILE A 14 -12.56 -16.37 12.77
C ILE A 14 -11.07 -16.53 12.50
N VAL A 15 -10.43 -15.47 12.12
CA VAL A 15 -8.98 -15.40 11.83
C VAL A 15 -8.32 -14.50 12.84
N CYS A 16 -7.32 -15.01 13.55
CA CYS A 16 -6.61 -14.26 14.59
C CYS A 16 -5.10 -14.48 14.46
N ASN A 17 -4.32 -13.41 14.59
CA ASN A 17 -2.86 -13.46 14.69
C ASN A 17 -2.32 -13.15 16.09
N GLY A 18 -3.20 -13.12 17.08
CA GLY A 18 -2.89 -12.80 18.47
C GLY A 18 -3.08 -11.34 18.85
N SER A 19 -3.07 -10.42 17.89
CA SER A 19 -3.28 -8.98 18.12
C SER A 19 -4.53 -8.45 17.42
N ILE A 20 -4.89 -9.05 16.28
CA ILE A 20 -6.03 -8.65 15.47
C ILE A 20 -6.89 -9.88 15.24
N LEU A 21 -8.19 -9.68 15.29
CA LEU A 21 -9.18 -10.71 15.10
C LEU A 21 -10.20 -10.25 14.05
N TYR A 22 -10.37 -11.06 13.01
CA TYR A 22 -11.38 -10.88 11.98
C TYR A 22 -12.42 -11.97 12.09
N CYS A 23 -13.68 -11.59 11.87
CA CYS A 23 -14.79 -12.54 11.78
C CYS A 23 -15.46 -12.41 10.42
N TYR A 24 -15.75 -13.54 9.80
CA TYR A 24 -16.44 -13.62 8.52
C TYR A 24 -17.66 -14.52 8.67
N LYS A 25 -18.74 -14.18 7.98
CA LYS A 25 -19.95 -14.99 7.85
C LYS A 25 -20.11 -15.42 6.40
N TYR A 26 -20.37 -16.69 6.17
CA TYR A 26 -20.79 -17.18 4.85
C TYR A 26 -22.19 -16.66 4.51
N ILE A 27 -22.30 -15.98 3.39
CA ILE A 27 -23.56 -15.42 2.88
C ILE A 27 -23.97 -16.22 1.64
N GLU A 28 -25.09 -16.95 1.75
CA GLU A 28 -25.58 -17.81 0.66
C GLU A 28 -25.89 -17.01 -0.63
N ASP A 29 -26.44 -15.80 -0.49
CA ASP A 29 -26.84 -14.97 -1.63
C ASP A 29 -25.64 -14.53 -2.49
N THR A 30 -24.46 -14.34 -1.89
CA THR A 30 -23.23 -13.96 -2.60
C THR A 30 -22.27 -15.12 -2.83
N ASP A 31 -22.59 -16.30 -2.28
CA ASP A 31 -21.73 -17.50 -2.30
C ASP A 31 -20.30 -17.20 -1.81
N SER A 32 -20.20 -16.37 -0.76
CA SER A 32 -18.93 -15.88 -0.25
C SER A 32 -18.93 -15.63 1.26
N TYR A 33 -17.72 -15.56 1.83
CA TYR A 33 -17.52 -15.09 3.20
C TYR A 33 -17.39 -13.59 3.23
N GLU A 34 -18.32 -12.93 3.93
CA GLU A 34 -18.33 -11.47 4.12
C GLU A 34 -17.77 -11.12 5.50
N GLU A 35 -16.95 -10.09 5.57
CA GLU A 35 -16.35 -9.62 6.82
C GLU A 35 -17.38 -8.91 7.70
N LEU A 36 -17.33 -9.19 9.00
CA LEU A 36 -18.22 -8.61 9.99
C LEU A 36 -17.56 -7.45 10.74
N ASN A 37 -18.34 -6.42 11.10
CA ASN A 37 -17.90 -5.29 11.91
C ASN A 37 -17.41 -5.71 13.31
N SER A 38 -17.96 -6.78 13.85
CA SER A 38 -17.61 -7.33 15.16
C SER A 38 -17.75 -8.84 15.15
N VAL A 39 -17.14 -9.50 16.13
CA VAL A 39 -17.39 -10.92 16.37
C VAL A 39 -18.69 -11.05 17.14
N PRO A 40 -19.74 -11.65 16.55
CA PRO A 40 -20.99 -11.90 17.27
C PRO A 40 -20.74 -12.87 18.45
N ASP A 41 -21.51 -12.74 19.51
CA ASP A 41 -21.50 -13.76 20.55
C ASP A 41 -22.18 -15.06 20.06
N TYR A 42 -22.04 -16.13 20.83
CA TYR A 42 -22.58 -17.44 20.41
C TYR A 42 -24.11 -17.43 20.26
N ALA A 43 -24.84 -16.66 21.09
CA ALA A 43 -26.28 -16.54 20.99
C ALA A 43 -26.69 -15.77 19.74
N GLU A 44 -26.00 -14.70 19.43
CA GLU A 44 -26.20 -13.93 18.21
C GLU A 44 -25.93 -14.76 16.96
N MET A 45 -24.86 -15.56 16.97
CA MET A 45 -24.56 -16.49 15.86
C MET A 45 -25.68 -17.50 15.64
N LEU A 46 -26.23 -18.08 16.71
CA LEU A 46 -27.36 -19.02 16.66
C LEU A 46 -28.65 -18.36 16.15
N GLU A 47 -28.87 -17.12 16.49
CA GLU A 47 -30.03 -16.32 16.05
C GLU A 47 -29.86 -15.74 14.65
N GLY A 48 -28.68 -15.91 14.02
CA GLY A 48 -28.35 -15.34 12.71
C GLY A 48 -28.22 -13.82 12.74
N LYS A 49 -27.87 -13.24 13.89
CA LYS A 49 -27.62 -11.81 14.06
C LYS A 49 -26.16 -11.54 13.76
N TYR A 50 -25.91 -10.75 12.74
CA TYR A 50 -24.58 -10.29 12.37
C TYR A 50 -24.65 -8.97 11.61
N ASP A 51 -23.55 -8.24 11.60
CA ASP A 51 -23.42 -6.94 10.94
C ASP A 51 -22.22 -6.99 9.97
N VAL A 52 -22.54 -7.12 8.67
CA VAL A 52 -21.54 -7.17 7.61
C VAL A 52 -20.94 -5.78 7.39
N ILE A 53 -19.64 -5.69 7.15
CA ILE A 53 -19.01 -4.45 6.74
C ILE A 53 -19.60 -4.03 5.38
N THR A 54 -20.39 -2.97 5.42
CA THR A 54 -20.98 -2.35 4.23
C THR A 54 -20.17 -1.12 3.83
N LYS A 55 -20.43 -0.59 2.63
CA LYS A 55 -19.82 0.69 2.23
C LYS A 55 -20.15 1.83 3.19
N GLU A 56 -21.31 1.79 3.81
CA GLU A 56 -21.73 2.79 4.80
C GLU A 56 -21.02 2.63 6.15
N SER A 57 -20.54 1.41 6.48
CA SER A 57 -19.78 1.15 7.72
C SER A 57 -18.30 1.50 7.59
N ILE A 58 -17.79 1.76 6.38
CA ILE A 58 -16.42 2.20 6.17
C ILE A 58 -16.31 3.67 6.55
N PRO A 59 -15.40 4.05 7.48
CA PRO A 59 -15.22 5.43 7.88
C PRO A 59 -15.01 6.36 6.67
N GLU A 60 -15.62 7.53 6.73
CA GLU A 60 -15.36 8.56 5.72
C GLU A 60 -13.90 9.00 5.80
N ARG A 61 -13.29 9.16 4.64
CA ARG A 61 -11.94 9.68 4.54
C ARG A 61 -11.89 11.14 4.97
N MET A 62 -10.70 11.56 5.41
CA MET A 62 -10.44 12.97 5.67
C MET A 62 -10.67 13.79 4.39
N PRO A 63 -11.59 14.80 4.38
CA PRO A 63 -11.74 15.68 3.24
C PRO A 63 -10.44 16.39 2.89
N TYR A 64 -10.15 16.52 1.60
CA TYR A 64 -8.89 17.09 1.11
C TYR A 64 -8.58 18.47 1.71
N GLU A 65 -9.61 19.31 1.88
CA GLU A 65 -9.49 20.66 2.45
C GLU A 65 -9.06 20.63 3.92
N ARG A 66 -9.34 19.54 4.63
CA ARG A 66 -8.99 19.36 6.04
C ARG A 66 -7.65 18.69 6.27
N MET A 67 -7.08 18.03 5.25
CA MET A 67 -5.82 17.27 5.39
C MET A 67 -4.68 18.13 5.93
N GLU A 68 -4.61 19.39 5.49
CA GLU A 68 -3.55 20.30 5.94
C GLU A 68 -3.68 20.67 7.42
N SER A 69 -4.88 21.01 7.90
CA SER A 69 -5.10 21.32 9.31
C SER A 69 -4.91 20.10 10.19
N TYR A 70 -5.41 18.95 9.75
CA TYR A 70 -5.24 17.68 10.44
C TYR A 70 -3.76 17.30 10.63
N LEU A 71 -2.96 17.33 9.56
CA LEU A 71 -1.52 17.05 9.68
C LEU A 71 -0.79 18.02 10.62
N LYS A 72 -1.17 19.31 10.62
CA LYS A 72 -0.61 20.29 11.58
C LYS A 72 -0.96 19.95 13.02
N GLU A 73 -2.19 19.52 13.28
CA GLU A 73 -2.66 19.09 14.60
C GLU A 73 -1.90 17.84 15.05
N VAL A 74 -1.84 16.81 14.22
CA VAL A 74 -1.10 15.56 14.50
C VAL A 74 0.37 15.84 14.79
N PHE A 75 1.04 16.63 13.96
CA PHE A 75 2.46 16.93 14.13
C PHE A 75 2.75 17.79 15.37
N ALA A 76 1.76 18.56 15.85
CA ALA A 76 1.87 19.31 17.10
C ALA A 76 1.64 18.42 18.33
N GLU A 77 0.74 17.46 18.24
CA GLU A 77 0.40 16.55 19.34
C GLU A 77 1.52 15.53 19.60
N TYR A 78 2.16 15.04 18.55
CA TYR A 78 3.25 14.06 18.65
C TYR A 78 4.62 14.77 18.51
N PRO A 79 5.28 15.16 19.62
CA PRO A 79 6.49 15.98 19.59
C PRO A 79 7.69 15.29 18.94
N ASP A 80 7.76 13.97 18.99
CA ASP A 80 8.82 13.16 18.40
C ASP A 80 8.28 12.29 17.28
N ASP A 81 9.10 12.04 16.24
CA ASP A 81 8.78 11.04 15.23
C ASP A 81 8.68 9.67 15.91
N TYR A 82 7.47 9.21 16.06
CA TYR A 82 7.22 7.90 16.64
C TYR A 82 7.54 6.83 15.60
N TYR A 83 8.41 5.89 15.98
CA TYR A 83 8.70 4.73 15.13
C TYR A 83 7.42 3.90 14.99
N GLY A 84 6.78 3.95 13.82
CA GLY A 84 5.51 3.27 13.57
C GLY A 84 4.42 4.17 12.98
N GLU A 85 4.61 5.51 12.99
CA GLU A 85 3.75 6.41 12.23
C GLU A 85 4.01 6.23 10.72
N THR A 86 2.99 6.46 9.92
CA THR A 86 3.08 6.28 8.46
C THR A 86 3.75 7.48 7.78
N ILE A 87 3.58 8.68 8.35
CA ILE A 87 4.14 9.93 7.81
C ILE A 87 5.00 10.62 8.86
N SER A 88 6.28 10.83 8.51
CA SER A 88 7.21 11.53 9.38
C SER A 88 6.93 13.03 9.41
N LYS A 89 6.95 13.60 10.61
CA LYS A 89 6.89 15.06 10.77
C LYS A 89 8.14 15.78 10.28
N SER A 90 9.24 15.06 10.06
CA SER A 90 10.46 15.59 9.45
C SER A 90 10.33 15.76 7.93
N THR A 91 9.34 15.12 7.31
CA THR A 91 9.02 15.26 5.89
C THR A 91 8.54 16.68 5.59
N PRO A 92 9.05 17.34 4.53
CA PRO A 92 8.55 18.65 4.12
C PRO A 92 7.04 18.65 3.98
N PHE A 93 6.38 19.66 4.55
CA PHE A 93 4.92 19.64 4.77
C PHE A 93 4.08 19.44 3.50
N ASN A 94 4.51 20.04 2.38
CA ASN A 94 3.86 19.86 1.08
C ASN A 94 3.98 18.42 0.55
N ILE A 95 5.09 17.73 0.86
CA ILE A 95 5.30 16.31 0.56
C ILE A 95 4.49 15.44 1.52
N ALA A 96 4.45 15.78 2.82
CA ALA A 96 3.65 15.07 3.81
C ALA A 96 2.16 15.07 3.45
N LYS A 97 1.63 16.21 3.00
CA LYS A 97 0.23 16.30 2.52
C LYS A 97 -0.02 15.40 1.30
N ALA A 98 0.91 15.36 0.35
CA ALA A 98 0.80 14.48 -0.82
C ALA A 98 0.89 12.99 -0.42
N ALA A 99 1.79 12.66 0.51
CA ALA A 99 1.91 11.30 1.04
C ALA A 99 0.61 10.85 1.73
N PHE A 100 0.04 11.71 2.58
CA PHE A 100 -1.21 11.45 3.27
C PHE A 100 -2.39 11.25 2.29
N ASN A 101 -2.51 12.12 1.28
CA ASN A 101 -3.53 11.96 0.24
C ASN A 101 -3.39 10.65 -0.54
N PHE A 102 -2.14 10.22 -0.82
CA PHE A 102 -1.89 8.95 -1.52
C PHE A 102 -2.15 7.74 -0.62
N GLU A 103 -1.77 7.81 0.65
CA GLU A 103 -2.07 6.79 1.65
C GLU A 103 -3.58 6.59 1.82
N GLU A 104 -4.32 7.68 2.02
CA GLU A 104 -5.77 7.66 2.10
C GLU A 104 -6.42 7.06 0.83
N ALA A 105 -5.85 7.35 -0.36
CA ALA A 105 -6.32 6.74 -1.61
C ALA A 105 -6.08 5.23 -1.66
N LEU A 106 -4.92 4.77 -1.19
CA LEU A 106 -4.57 3.34 -1.17
C LEU A 106 -5.46 2.56 -0.18
N PHE A 107 -5.79 3.16 0.97
CA PHE A 107 -6.54 2.45 2.01
C PHE A 107 -8.06 2.60 1.89
N ASP A 108 -8.55 3.38 0.94
CA ASP A 108 -9.98 3.47 0.65
C ASP A 108 -10.47 2.28 -0.21
N ILE A 109 -10.99 1.26 0.44
CA ILE A 109 -11.47 0.04 -0.22
C ILE A 109 -12.78 0.23 -1.00
N ARG A 110 -13.44 1.40 -0.90
CA ARG A 110 -14.61 1.76 -1.73
C ARG A 110 -14.23 1.96 -3.19
N HIS A 111 -12.97 2.34 -3.45
CA HIS A 111 -12.41 2.49 -4.78
C HIS A 111 -11.49 1.31 -5.08
N LYS A 112 -11.73 0.62 -6.20
CA LYS A 112 -10.96 -0.55 -6.63
C LYS A 112 -10.50 -0.39 -8.07
N LEU A 113 -9.30 -0.88 -8.33
CA LEU A 113 -8.83 -1.03 -9.71
C LEU A 113 -9.57 -2.19 -10.39
N PRO A 114 -10.11 -1.99 -11.59
CA PRO A 114 -10.78 -3.05 -12.32
C PRO A 114 -9.75 -4.07 -12.86
N LYS A 115 -10.16 -5.34 -12.98
CA LYS A 115 -9.40 -6.34 -13.73
C LYS A 115 -9.05 -5.82 -15.12
N LYS A 116 -7.75 -5.79 -15.46
CA LYS A 116 -7.28 -5.21 -16.73
C LYS A 116 -5.86 -5.65 -17.05
N ASP A 117 -5.61 -5.89 -18.34
CA ASP A 117 -4.26 -6.03 -18.91
C ASP A 117 -3.63 -4.63 -19.09
N PHE A 118 -2.48 -4.41 -18.44
CA PHE A 118 -1.67 -3.19 -18.53
C PHE A 118 -0.44 -3.35 -19.45
N GLY A 119 -0.35 -4.48 -20.14
CA GLY A 119 0.70 -4.81 -21.12
C GLY A 119 1.96 -5.43 -20.52
N ILE A 120 2.41 -4.99 -19.33
CA ILE A 120 3.52 -5.62 -18.59
C ILE A 120 2.96 -6.72 -17.68
N PHE A 121 1.86 -6.48 -17.04
CA PHE A 121 1.15 -7.43 -16.18
C PHE A 121 -0.37 -7.32 -16.40
N GLU A 122 -1.09 -8.37 -16.10
CA GLU A 122 -2.54 -8.34 -15.96
C GLU A 122 -2.90 -8.17 -14.48
N LEU A 123 -3.69 -7.15 -14.15
CA LEU A 123 -4.33 -7.06 -12.84
C LEU A 123 -5.49 -8.05 -12.82
N ILE A 124 -5.38 -9.10 -12.02
CA ILE A 124 -6.43 -10.11 -11.84
C ILE A 124 -7.48 -9.57 -10.89
N GLU A 125 -7.03 -9.02 -9.74
CA GLU A 125 -7.91 -8.56 -8.68
C GLU A 125 -7.23 -7.48 -7.84
N ASP A 126 -8.00 -6.44 -7.51
CA ASP A 126 -7.70 -5.54 -6.40
C ASP A 126 -8.23 -6.18 -5.12
N TYR A 127 -7.36 -6.87 -4.40
CA TYR A 127 -7.70 -7.69 -3.25
C TYR A 127 -8.11 -6.86 -2.02
N GLY A 128 -7.79 -5.57 -2.00
CA GLY A 128 -8.06 -4.70 -0.85
C GLY A 128 -6.93 -4.73 0.19
N ILE A 129 -7.27 -4.62 1.47
CA ILE A 129 -6.30 -4.51 2.56
C ILE A 129 -5.98 -5.89 3.13
N ARG A 130 -4.67 -6.16 3.26
CA ARG A 130 -4.15 -7.34 3.96
C ARG A 130 -3.25 -6.87 5.10
N ILE A 131 -3.25 -7.58 6.22
CA ILE A 131 -2.28 -7.36 7.29
C ILE A 131 -1.10 -8.30 7.04
N LEU A 132 0.05 -7.72 6.74
CA LEU A 132 1.23 -8.44 6.31
C LEU A 132 2.45 -8.02 7.12
N SER A 133 3.49 -8.87 7.12
CA SER A 133 4.80 -8.55 7.67
C SER A 133 5.87 -9.00 6.71
N TYR A 134 6.72 -8.07 6.28
CA TYR A 134 7.81 -8.33 5.35
C TYR A 134 9.16 -8.01 5.97
N GLY A 135 10.16 -8.80 5.61
CA GLY A 135 11.55 -8.53 5.97
C GLY A 135 12.13 -7.34 5.21
N ASN A 136 12.95 -6.55 5.90
CA ASN A 136 13.71 -5.46 5.31
C ASN A 136 15.12 -5.91 4.89
N ALA A 137 15.63 -5.42 3.77
CA ALA A 137 16.97 -5.72 3.30
C ALA A 137 18.08 -5.32 4.28
N GLY A 138 17.83 -4.33 5.13
CA GLY A 138 18.71 -3.90 6.23
C GLY A 138 18.58 -4.70 7.53
N GLY A 139 17.70 -5.71 7.55
CA GLY A 139 17.30 -6.46 8.74
C GLY A 139 16.04 -5.89 9.38
N GLY A 140 15.37 -6.71 10.21
CA GLY A 140 14.09 -6.38 10.84
C GLY A 140 12.90 -6.62 9.94
N TYR A 141 11.72 -6.36 10.49
CA TYR A 141 10.43 -6.56 9.81
C TYR A 141 9.63 -5.27 9.87
N PHE A 142 8.82 -5.05 8.83
CA PHE A 142 7.75 -4.07 8.84
C PHE A 142 6.43 -4.82 8.75
N GLY A 143 5.55 -4.63 9.73
CA GLY A 143 4.22 -5.25 9.77
C GLY A 143 3.13 -4.19 9.85
N GLY A 144 2.03 -4.40 9.13
CA GLY A 144 0.91 -3.48 9.12
C GLY A 144 -0.07 -3.74 7.98
N PRO A 145 -0.98 -2.79 7.73
CA PRO A 145 -1.89 -2.86 6.62
C PRO A 145 -1.18 -2.60 5.29
N TYR A 146 -1.50 -3.41 4.30
CA TYR A 146 -1.04 -3.28 2.92
C TYR A 146 -2.22 -3.31 1.96
N ARG A 147 -2.29 -2.38 1.00
CA ARG A 147 -3.15 -2.53 -0.17
C ARG A 147 -2.51 -3.54 -1.10
N SER A 148 -3.21 -4.64 -1.39
CA SER A 148 -2.69 -5.76 -2.15
C SER A 148 -3.41 -5.93 -3.48
N PHE A 149 -2.63 -6.20 -4.52
CA PHE A 149 -3.08 -6.44 -5.88
C PHE A 149 -2.60 -7.82 -6.31
N LEU A 150 -3.52 -8.66 -6.78
CA LEU A 150 -3.20 -9.93 -7.40
C LEU A 150 -2.95 -9.69 -8.88
N ILE A 151 -1.75 -10.00 -9.35
CA ILE A 151 -1.34 -9.80 -10.73
C ILE A 151 -0.90 -11.11 -11.37
N GLU A 152 -1.00 -11.17 -12.71
CA GLU A 152 -0.31 -12.18 -13.52
C GLU A 152 0.84 -11.50 -14.25
N TYR A 153 2.04 -12.02 -14.03
CA TYR A 153 3.25 -11.59 -14.70
C TYR A 153 3.99 -12.81 -15.28
N LYS A 154 4.11 -12.89 -16.60
CA LYS A 154 4.78 -14.00 -17.34
C LYS A 154 4.28 -15.38 -16.95
N GLY A 155 2.97 -15.53 -16.72
CA GLY A 155 2.32 -16.79 -16.37
C GLY A 155 2.42 -17.16 -14.89
N ASN A 156 3.00 -16.29 -14.05
CA ASN A 156 3.00 -16.45 -12.60
C ASN A 156 1.95 -15.52 -11.98
N ILE A 157 1.28 -16.02 -10.95
CA ILE A 157 0.34 -15.24 -10.14
C ILE A 157 1.07 -14.77 -8.89
N GLU A 158 1.05 -13.48 -8.62
CA GLU A 158 1.85 -12.84 -7.60
C GLU A 158 1.05 -11.75 -6.90
N PHE A 159 1.31 -11.54 -5.58
CA PHE A 159 0.81 -10.37 -4.88
C PHE A 159 1.84 -9.25 -4.88
N ILE A 160 1.38 -8.06 -5.27
CA ILE A 160 2.11 -6.81 -5.05
C ILE A 160 1.34 -5.99 -4.02
N SER A 161 2.02 -5.54 -2.98
CA SER A 161 1.37 -4.92 -1.82
C SER A 161 2.05 -3.61 -1.43
N PHE A 162 1.25 -2.58 -1.18
CA PHE A 162 1.67 -1.21 -0.91
C PHE A 162 1.39 -0.83 0.54
N ALA A 163 2.36 -0.24 1.21
CA ALA A 163 2.18 0.35 2.53
C ALA A 163 3.05 1.59 2.73
N PHE A 164 2.58 2.51 3.59
CA PHE A 164 3.38 3.61 4.08
C PHE A 164 4.05 3.25 5.39
N SER A 165 5.22 3.80 5.63
CA SER A 165 5.93 3.70 6.91
C SER A 165 6.90 4.86 7.08
N THR A 166 7.28 5.12 8.32
CA THR A 166 8.44 5.94 8.61
C THR A 166 9.70 5.10 8.63
N TYR A 167 10.80 5.66 8.14
CA TYR A 167 12.08 4.99 8.04
C TYR A 167 13.20 5.83 8.65
N ALA A 168 13.90 5.29 9.64
CA ALA A 168 15.10 5.87 10.21
C ALA A 168 16.33 5.46 9.39
N ARG A 169 16.98 6.41 8.72
CA ARG A 169 18.08 6.13 7.79
C ARG A 169 19.33 5.59 8.48
N THR A 170 19.64 6.05 9.68
CA THR A 170 20.65 5.49 10.59
C THR A 170 20.42 6.04 11.98
N GLU A 171 20.80 5.27 13.03
CA GLU A 171 20.86 5.77 14.41
C GLU A 171 21.75 7.03 14.57
N LYS A 172 22.70 7.23 13.64
CA LYS A 172 23.63 8.36 13.67
C LYS A 172 23.02 9.68 13.23
N THR A 173 22.02 9.68 12.34
CA THR A 173 21.44 10.92 11.79
C THR A 173 20.13 11.31 12.45
N GLY A 174 19.43 10.36 13.09
CA GLY A 174 18.11 10.59 13.70
C GLY A 174 17.03 11.09 12.73
N ILE A 175 17.32 11.09 11.40
CA ILE A 175 16.38 11.58 10.38
C ILE A 175 15.43 10.45 10.02
N VAL A 176 14.18 10.67 10.32
CA VAL A 176 13.07 9.79 9.93
C VAL A 176 12.44 10.33 8.66
N LYS A 177 12.16 9.46 7.71
CA LYS A 177 11.57 9.81 6.40
C LYS A 177 10.29 9.04 6.15
N THR A 178 9.38 9.65 5.42
CA THR A 178 8.18 8.97 4.89
C THR A 178 8.57 8.09 3.72
N CYS A 179 8.18 6.81 3.77
CA CYS A 179 8.47 5.85 2.72
C CYS A 179 7.21 5.14 2.25
N LEU A 180 7.10 4.98 0.93
CA LEU A 180 6.21 4.00 0.32
C LEU A 180 6.99 2.69 0.15
N ASN A 181 6.46 1.62 0.72
CA ASN A 181 7.02 0.28 0.56
C ASN A 181 6.14 -0.49 -0.41
N ILE A 182 6.79 -1.16 -1.37
CA ILE A 182 6.13 -2.09 -2.27
C ILE A 182 6.74 -3.45 -2.01
N ALA A 183 5.91 -4.37 -1.54
CA ALA A 183 6.29 -5.72 -1.22
C ALA A 183 5.83 -6.67 -2.33
N HIS A 184 6.62 -7.68 -2.57
CA HIS A 184 6.39 -8.73 -3.52
C HIS A 184 6.26 -10.06 -2.77
N ASP A 185 5.24 -10.81 -3.10
CA ASP A 185 4.93 -12.10 -2.49
C ASP A 185 4.76 -13.12 -3.61
N ASP A 186 5.83 -13.85 -3.88
CA ASP A 186 5.85 -14.97 -4.81
C ASP A 186 5.91 -16.31 -4.05
N GLU A 187 5.92 -17.42 -4.78
CA GLU A 187 5.96 -18.77 -4.18
C GLU A 187 7.26 -19.05 -3.38
N LYS A 188 8.28 -18.23 -3.52
CA LYS A 188 9.61 -18.49 -2.97
C LYS A 188 9.93 -17.68 -1.74
N GLU A 189 9.63 -16.41 -1.77
CA GLU A 189 9.96 -15.49 -0.69
C GLU A 189 9.08 -14.23 -0.68
N THR A 190 8.91 -13.67 0.50
CA THR A 190 8.20 -12.45 0.77
C THR A 190 9.19 -11.35 1.11
N HIS A 191 9.25 -10.27 0.32
CA HIS A 191 10.23 -9.21 0.54
C HIS A 191 9.74 -7.85 0.04
N HIS A 192 10.35 -6.77 0.52
CA HIS A 192 10.17 -5.46 -0.07
C HIS A 192 10.96 -5.37 -1.38
N ALA A 193 10.26 -5.27 -2.50
CA ALA A 193 10.85 -5.07 -3.81
C ALA A 193 11.33 -3.63 -4.01
N LEU A 194 10.58 -2.66 -3.48
CA LEU A 194 10.90 -1.24 -3.58
C LEU A 194 10.60 -0.52 -2.26
N GLN A 195 11.56 0.27 -1.76
CA GLN A 195 11.34 1.29 -0.74
C GLN A 195 11.61 2.67 -1.34
N LEU A 196 10.58 3.47 -1.46
CA LEU A 196 10.64 4.78 -2.07
C LEU A 196 10.49 5.86 -0.99
N SER A 197 11.59 6.53 -0.63
CA SER A 197 11.54 7.70 0.25
C SER A 197 10.82 8.85 -0.45
N PHE A 198 9.70 9.29 0.09
CA PHE A 198 8.96 10.44 -0.44
C PHE A 198 9.77 11.72 -0.31
N ASP A 199 10.49 11.90 0.80
CA ASP A 199 11.35 13.08 1.03
C ASP A 199 12.39 13.29 -0.09
N ASP A 200 12.93 12.19 -0.63
CA ASP A 200 14.00 12.25 -1.63
C ASP A 200 13.49 12.16 -3.09
N ASN A 201 12.30 11.61 -3.28
CA ASN A 201 11.83 11.20 -4.62
C ASN A 201 10.51 11.87 -5.05
N ILE A 202 9.91 12.70 -4.20
CA ILE A 202 8.73 13.49 -4.56
C ILE A 202 9.13 14.92 -4.84
N GLN A 203 8.65 15.45 -5.96
CA GLN A 203 8.78 16.85 -6.30
C GLN A 203 7.41 17.49 -6.36
N VAL A 204 7.21 18.54 -5.57
CA VAL A 204 5.97 19.34 -5.56
C VAL A 204 6.29 20.72 -6.14
N ILE A 205 5.66 21.06 -7.26
CA ILE A 205 5.78 22.37 -7.92
C ILE A 205 4.38 22.91 -8.19
N GLY A 206 3.98 23.92 -7.42
CA GLY A 206 2.59 24.40 -7.45
C GLY A 206 1.63 23.31 -7.01
N ASP A 207 0.66 23.01 -7.84
CA ASP A 207 -0.34 21.93 -7.64
C ASP A 207 0.10 20.58 -8.22
N LYS A 208 1.29 20.49 -8.83
CA LYS A 208 1.79 19.26 -9.44
C LYS A 208 2.72 18.52 -8.49
N VAL A 209 2.40 17.26 -8.22
CA VAL A 209 3.23 16.27 -7.54
C VAL A 209 3.78 15.30 -8.57
N THR A 210 5.10 15.12 -8.61
CA THR A 210 5.73 14.13 -9.49
C THR A 210 6.55 13.16 -8.66
N ILE A 211 6.36 11.87 -8.92
CA ILE A 211 7.03 10.77 -8.22
C ILE A 211 8.19 10.30 -9.09
N TYR A 212 9.39 10.36 -8.54
CA TYR A 212 10.60 9.89 -9.19
C TYR A 212 11.26 8.75 -8.40
N HIS A 213 12.15 8.02 -9.05
CA HIS A 213 13.13 7.19 -8.36
C HIS A 213 14.51 7.37 -9.01
N SER A 214 15.54 7.38 -8.17
CA SER A 214 16.92 7.58 -8.63
C SER A 214 17.55 6.35 -9.28
N GLY A 215 16.90 5.19 -9.17
CA GLY A 215 17.45 3.89 -9.57
C GLY A 215 18.47 3.32 -8.60
N ARG A 216 18.64 3.94 -7.42
CA ARG A 216 19.52 3.39 -6.40
C ARG A 216 18.88 2.17 -5.74
N ILE A 217 19.50 1.02 -5.91
CA ILE A 217 19.08 -0.24 -5.30
C ILE A 217 20.00 -0.53 -4.13
N ALA A 218 19.45 -0.76 -2.93
CA ALA A 218 20.18 -1.33 -1.80
C ALA A 218 20.01 -2.86 -1.83
N ILE A 219 21.10 -3.59 -1.75
CA ILE A 219 21.10 -5.05 -1.68
C ILE A 219 21.47 -5.46 -0.25
N GLY A 220 20.73 -4.95 0.72
CA GLY A 220 20.99 -5.19 2.13
C GLY A 220 22.44 -4.94 2.51
N ASN A 221 23.03 -5.87 3.27
CA ASN A 221 24.45 -5.80 3.67
C ASN A 221 25.44 -6.16 2.55
N LYS A 222 24.95 -6.51 1.34
CA LYS A 222 25.77 -6.89 0.19
C LYS A 222 26.18 -5.71 -0.70
N GLY A 223 25.73 -4.47 -0.36
CA GLY A 223 26.07 -3.27 -1.10
C GLY A 223 24.90 -2.67 -1.87
N SER A 224 25.16 -2.12 -3.06
CA SER A 224 24.15 -1.53 -3.93
C SER A 224 24.29 -2.04 -5.36
N GLY A 225 23.15 -2.18 -6.05
CA GLY A 225 23.11 -2.48 -7.47
C GLY A 225 23.66 -1.34 -8.33
N LYS A 226 24.05 -1.65 -9.55
CA LYS A 226 24.55 -0.64 -10.50
C LYS A 226 23.39 0.06 -11.19
N ILE A 227 23.31 1.37 -11.01
CA ILE A 227 22.23 2.19 -11.57
C ILE A 227 22.15 2.09 -13.09
N ASP A 228 23.28 2.00 -13.77
CA ASP A 228 23.30 1.92 -15.25
C ASP A 228 22.77 0.57 -15.76
N GLU A 229 23.02 -0.52 -15.05
CA GLU A 229 22.47 -1.84 -15.37
C GLU A 229 20.94 -1.85 -15.20
N LEU A 230 20.44 -1.29 -14.10
CA LEU A 230 18.99 -1.13 -13.90
C LEU A 230 18.37 -0.25 -14.99
N ARG A 231 19.02 0.87 -15.35
CA ARG A 231 18.51 1.75 -16.39
C ARG A 231 18.41 1.06 -17.74
N GLN A 232 19.42 0.28 -18.11
CA GLN A 232 19.40 -0.51 -19.33
C GLN A 232 18.26 -1.53 -19.29
N PHE A 233 18.12 -2.25 -18.18
CA PHE A 233 17.05 -3.22 -17.98
C PHE A 233 15.65 -2.62 -18.14
N VAL A 234 15.42 -1.45 -17.53
CA VAL A 234 14.15 -0.72 -17.64
C VAL A 234 13.96 -0.17 -19.06
N ALA A 235 15.02 0.31 -19.71
CA ALA A 235 14.93 0.80 -21.09
C ALA A 235 14.47 -0.26 -22.09
N GLU A 236 14.85 -1.50 -21.86
CA GLU A 236 14.45 -2.63 -22.71
C GLU A 236 12.99 -3.08 -22.47
N ARG A 237 12.45 -2.88 -21.27
CA ARG A 237 11.16 -3.45 -20.82
C ARG A 237 10.07 -2.43 -20.58
N TYR A 238 10.44 -1.28 -20.03
CA TYR A 238 9.49 -0.23 -19.64
C TYR A 238 10.06 1.18 -19.88
N PRO A 239 10.42 1.50 -21.13
CA PRO A 239 11.13 2.75 -21.45
C PRO A 239 10.35 4.02 -21.14
N LYS A 240 9.02 3.96 -21.03
CA LYS A 240 8.16 5.13 -20.83
C LYS A 240 8.43 5.89 -19.52
N ILE A 241 9.00 5.24 -18.50
CA ILE A 241 9.30 5.88 -17.22
C ILE A 241 10.70 6.51 -17.16
N ILE A 242 11.52 6.35 -18.20
CA ILE A 242 12.88 6.90 -18.19
C ILE A 242 12.84 8.41 -18.43
N ASP A 243 13.36 9.17 -17.48
CA ASP A 243 13.49 10.62 -17.53
C ASP A 243 14.94 11.03 -17.20
N GLY A 244 15.78 11.13 -18.22
CA GLY A 244 17.19 11.42 -18.08
C GLY A 244 17.93 10.43 -17.18
N LYS A 245 18.35 10.90 -16.00
CA LYS A 245 19.05 10.05 -15.01
C LYS A 245 18.12 9.42 -13.97
N ARG A 246 16.83 9.73 -14.00
CA ARG A 246 15.81 9.23 -13.05
C ARG A 246 14.75 8.43 -13.77
N PHE A 247 13.93 7.75 -13.00
CA PHE A 247 12.70 7.14 -13.45
C PHE A 247 11.53 8.02 -13.00
N ASN A 248 10.68 8.45 -13.93
CA ASN A 248 9.46 9.19 -13.65
C ASN A 248 8.31 8.20 -13.52
N LEU A 249 7.83 8.02 -12.29
CA LEU A 249 6.77 7.05 -11.97
C LEU A 249 5.36 7.65 -12.12
N GLY A 250 5.28 8.93 -12.48
CA GLY A 250 4.03 9.60 -12.79
C GLY A 250 3.88 10.94 -12.09
N SER A 251 2.82 11.64 -12.44
CA SER A 251 2.50 12.96 -11.87
C SER A 251 1.03 13.05 -11.56
N LEU A 252 0.70 13.68 -10.43
CA LEU A 252 -0.65 13.90 -9.93
C LEU A 252 -0.87 15.39 -9.70
N LYS A 253 -2.11 15.86 -9.77
CA LYS A 253 -2.49 17.17 -9.25
C LYS A 253 -2.80 17.05 -7.76
N ASN A 254 -2.27 17.96 -6.95
CA ASN A 254 -2.47 17.97 -5.50
C ASN A 254 -3.43 19.09 -5.08
N ASP A 255 -4.56 19.19 -5.78
CA ASP A 255 -5.62 20.15 -5.55
C ASP A 255 -6.99 19.48 -5.26
N TYR A 256 -7.01 18.15 -5.18
CA TYR A 256 -8.20 17.35 -4.87
C TYR A 256 -7.83 16.02 -4.18
N GLN A 257 -8.85 15.35 -3.64
CA GLN A 257 -8.72 14.04 -3.01
C GLN A 257 -8.49 12.95 -4.06
N TRP A 258 -7.42 12.16 -3.90
CA TRP A 258 -7.10 11.08 -4.82
C TRP A 258 -7.90 9.82 -4.53
N ASN A 259 -8.31 9.12 -5.58
CA ASN A 259 -8.88 7.77 -5.52
C ASN A 259 -8.12 6.88 -6.51
N ILE A 260 -7.89 5.62 -6.15
CA ILE A 260 -7.05 4.72 -6.95
C ILE A 260 -7.62 4.43 -8.35
N ASP A 261 -8.92 4.56 -8.55
CA ASP A 261 -9.63 4.37 -9.83
C ASP A 261 -9.65 5.63 -10.71
N GLN A 262 -9.12 6.76 -10.25
CA GLN A 262 -8.89 7.93 -11.11
C GLN A 262 -7.76 7.66 -12.08
N PRO A 263 -7.87 8.05 -13.36
CA PRO A 263 -6.92 7.63 -14.41
C PRO A 263 -5.46 7.96 -14.14
N ASP A 264 -5.18 9.14 -13.59
CA ASP A 264 -3.83 9.59 -13.26
C ASP A 264 -3.26 8.85 -12.02
N VAL A 265 -4.07 8.60 -11.01
CA VAL A 265 -3.68 7.80 -9.83
C VAL A 265 -3.46 6.34 -10.23
N THR A 266 -4.36 5.78 -11.04
CA THR A 266 -4.19 4.43 -11.61
C THR A 266 -2.88 4.33 -12.37
N GLU A 267 -2.54 5.32 -13.21
CA GLU A 267 -1.30 5.31 -13.98
C GLU A 267 -0.06 5.29 -13.06
N VAL A 268 -0.07 6.07 -11.98
CA VAL A 268 1.01 6.06 -10.98
C VAL A 268 1.14 4.68 -10.32
N ILE A 269 0.03 4.07 -9.89
CA ILE A 269 0.05 2.73 -9.28
C ILE A 269 0.59 1.70 -10.27
N VAL A 270 0.13 1.72 -11.52
CA VAL A 270 0.61 0.81 -12.57
C VAL A 270 2.09 0.99 -12.84
N ASN A 271 2.59 2.23 -12.88
CA ASN A 271 4.01 2.50 -13.06
C ASN A 271 4.84 2.01 -11.87
N LEU A 272 4.34 2.17 -10.65
CA LEU A 272 4.97 1.68 -9.43
C LEU A 272 5.06 0.14 -9.42
N ILE A 273 3.96 -0.55 -9.73
CA ILE A 273 3.94 -2.03 -9.85
C ILE A 273 4.91 -2.50 -10.95
N SER A 274 4.86 -1.86 -12.12
CA SER A 274 5.71 -2.25 -13.27
C SER A 274 7.20 -2.02 -13.01
N TYR A 275 7.52 -1.07 -12.13
CA TYR A 275 8.90 -0.72 -11.80
C TYR A 275 9.46 -1.59 -10.67
N ALA A 276 8.63 -1.98 -9.70
CA ALA A 276 9.00 -2.84 -8.57
C ALA A 276 9.28 -4.29 -9.01
#